data_a911382074f2bd627a3658846830caf3
#
_entry.id   a911382074f2bd627a3658846830caf3
#
_cell.length_a   1.000
_cell.length_b   1.000
_cell.length_c   1.000
_cell.angle_alpha   90.00
_cell.angle_beta   90.00
_cell.angle_gamma   90.00
#
_symmetry.space_group_name_H-M   'P 1'
#
loop_
_entity.id
_entity.type
_entity.pdbx_description
1 polymer ?
#
loop_
_entity_poly.entity_id
_entity_poly.type
_entity_poly.pdbx_seq_one_letter_code
_entity_poly.pdbx_strand_id
1 'polypeptide(L)'
;APIPFVTLNTVGPAIMSHGTEEQKKRFLPGISAGETHFCIGYTEPSAGTDLAALKTSAVKNGDHYLVNGNKVFTSGAEGADYVWLAVRTDPDVPKHKGISILVAETSDPGFSMGPIHTVGSVRTNVTYYTDVKVPADMIIGQENGGWRLITSQLNHERVGLAAWGVQAWKIFDFALKWARENKTADGKRVIDDVQVQRNLAEVYSHLEAVRVMNARMGEMLDKGDPNPVFPSAIKVYSTEVIIEICRLLMDVIGPNALVASSSEGSVLLGDLEHEHRRAL
;
A
#
# COMPACT_ATOMS: atom_id res chain seq x y z
N ALA A 1 -9.68 -13.62 -4.57
CA ALA A 1 -9.01 -12.44 -5.16
C ALA A 1 -8.57 -11.53 -4.02
N PRO A 2 -7.38 -10.93 -4.08
CA PRO A 2 -6.99 -9.93 -3.09
C PRO A 2 -7.98 -8.76 -3.17
N ILE A 3 -8.36 -8.22 -2.00
CA ILE A 3 -9.21 -7.02 -1.96
C ILE A 3 -8.47 -5.91 -2.71
N PRO A 4 -9.10 -5.24 -3.69
CA PRO A 4 -8.47 -4.16 -4.46
C PRO A 4 -8.34 -2.90 -3.59
N PHE A 5 -7.37 -2.93 -2.66
CA PHE A 5 -7.15 -1.89 -1.65
C PHE A 5 -7.04 -0.50 -2.28
N VAL A 6 -6.23 -0.35 -3.33
CA VAL A 6 -6.03 0.91 -4.04
C VAL A 6 -7.34 1.45 -4.60
N THR A 7 -8.12 0.60 -5.27
CA THR A 7 -9.39 0.99 -5.88
C THR A 7 -10.40 1.47 -4.84
N LEU A 8 -10.61 0.68 -3.77
CA LEU A 8 -11.66 0.93 -2.78
C LEU A 8 -11.28 1.99 -1.75
N ASN A 9 -10.03 1.99 -1.27
CA ASN A 9 -9.64 2.84 -0.15
C ASN A 9 -8.93 4.13 -0.59
N THR A 10 -8.52 4.23 -1.86
CA THR A 10 -7.72 5.35 -2.34
C THR A 10 -8.38 6.07 -3.51
N VAL A 11 -8.59 5.37 -4.63
CA VAL A 11 -9.12 5.98 -5.86
C VAL A 11 -10.61 6.30 -5.77
N GLY A 12 -11.44 5.36 -5.29
CA GLY A 12 -12.88 5.57 -5.12
C GLY A 12 -13.22 6.81 -4.29
N PRO A 13 -12.69 6.95 -3.06
CA PRO A 13 -12.86 8.16 -2.25
C PRO A 13 -12.35 9.44 -2.91
N ALA A 14 -11.23 9.36 -3.67
CA ALA A 14 -10.72 10.52 -4.40
C ALA A 14 -11.65 10.95 -5.53
N ILE A 15 -12.23 10.01 -6.30
CA ILE A 15 -13.25 10.32 -7.31
C ILE A 15 -14.50 10.89 -6.66
N MET A 16 -14.96 10.34 -5.53
CA MET A 16 -16.11 10.88 -4.79
C MET A 16 -15.90 12.35 -4.39
N SER A 17 -14.69 12.72 -4.00
CA SER A 17 -14.38 14.05 -3.48
C SER A 17 -14.02 15.07 -4.58
N HIS A 18 -13.39 14.63 -5.66
CA HIS A 18 -12.77 15.51 -6.66
C HIS A 18 -13.22 15.27 -8.09
N GLY A 19 -13.91 14.17 -8.38
CA GLY A 19 -14.43 13.85 -9.71
C GLY A 19 -15.65 14.69 -10.08
N THR A 20 -15.86 14.89 -11.39
CA THR A 20 -17.11 15.45 -11.91
C THR A 20 -18.27 14.46 -11.72
N GLU A 21 -19.51 14.92 -11.87
CA GLU A 21 -20.68 14.03 -11.76
C GLU A 21 -20.68 12.92 -12.84
N GLU A 22 -20.16 13.23 -14.03
CA GLU A 22 -19.97 12.28 -15.13
C GLU A 22 -18.92 11.21 -14.74
N GLN A 23 -17.80 11.63 -14.19
CA GLN A 23 -16.75 10.72 -13.73
C GLN A 23 -17.24 9.83 -12.57
N LYS A 24 -17.99 10.39 -11.61
CA LYS A 24 -18.61 9.63 -10.52
C LYS A 24 -19.57 8.58 -11.08
N LYS A 25 -20.45 8.95 -12.01
CA LYS A 25 -21.38 8.01 -12.66
C LYS A 25 -20.66 6.93 -13.47
N ARG A 26 -19.55 7.28 -14.10
CA ARG A 26 -18.74 6.34 -14.92
C ARG A 26 -18.04 5.29 -14.06
N PHE A 27 -17.37 5.70 -12.97
CA PHE A 27 -16.45 4.83 -12.26
C PHE A 27 -17.01 4.22 -10.98
N LEU A 28 -17.78 4.98 -10.16
CA LEU A 28 -18.15 4.52 -8.83
C LEU A 28 -19.04 3.27 -8.81
N PRO A 29 -20.01 3.09 -9.74
CA PRO A 29 -20.81 1.85 -9.77
C PRO A 29 -19.95 0.61 -10.02
N GLY A 30 -19.05 0.65 -11.00
CA GLY A 30 -18.14 -0.47 -11.30
C GLY A 30 -17.14 -0.75 -10.18
N ILE A 31 -16.62 0.31 -9.53
CA ILE A 31 -15.76 0.17 -8.33
C ILE A 31 -16.53 -0.53 -7.21
N SER A 32 -17.76 -0.11 -6.93
CA SER A 32 -18.60 -0.69 -5.87
C SER A 32 -18.99 -2.14 -6.16
N ALA A 33 -19.22 -2.48 -7.43
CA ALA A 33 -19.52 -3.85 -7.86
C ALA A 33 -18.28 -4.76 -7.92
N GLY A 34 -17.06 -4.20 -7.82
CA GLY A 34 -15.81 -4.95 -7.98
C GLY A 34 -15.52 -5.32 -9.44
N GLU A 35 -16.06 -4.58 -10.39
CA GLU A 35 -15.91 -4.77 -11.84
C GLU A 35 -14.88 -3.83 -12.46
N THR A 36 -14.56 -2.72 -11.77
CA THR A 36 -13.60 -1.72 -12.23
C THR A 36 -12.44 -1.61 -11.25
N HIS A 37 -11.22 -1.82 -11.76
CA HIS A 37 -10.01 -1.83 -10.96
C HIS A 37 -9.02 -0.76 -11.39
N PHE A 38 -8.40 -0.14 -10.40
CA PHE A 38 -7.38 0.88 -10.58
C PHE A 38 -6.05 0.44 -9.97
N CYS A 39 -4.96 0.82 -10.64
CA CYS A 39 -3.64 0.90 -10.04
C CYS A 39 -3.17 2.36 -9.97
N ILE A 40 -2.13 2.64 -9.16
CA ILE A 40 -1.58 4.00 -9.00
C ILE A 40 -0.22 4.08 -9.70
N GLY A 41 -0.09 5.06 -10.60
CA GLY A 41 1.15 5.42 -11.28
C GLY A 41 1.70 6.74 -10.74
N TYR A 42 2.43 6.71 -9.60
CA TYR A 42 3.03 7.88 -8.97
C TYR A 42 4.54 7.89 -9.12
N THR A 43 5.20 6.91 -8.53
CA THR A 43 6.65 6.82 -8.39
C THR A 43 7.34 6.62 -9.73
N GLU A 44 8.43 7.32 -9.94
CA GLU A 44 9.34 7.14 -11.08
C GLU A 44 10.71 6.68 -10.61
N PRO A 45 11.56 6.10 -11.47
CA PRO A 45 12.92 5.71 -11.09
C PRO A 45 13.73 6.83 -10.44
N SER A 46 13.46 8.08 -10.83
CA SER A 46 14.15 9.28 -10.32
C SER A 46 13.31 10.15 -9.37
N ALA A 47 12.05 9.77 -9.07
CA ALA A 47 11.12 10.58 -8.29
C ALA A 47 10.26 9.67 -7.39
N GLY A 48 10.84 9.23 -6.27
CA GLY A 48 10.18 8.48 -5.20
C GLY A 48 9.82 9.38 -4.03
N THR A 49 10.74 9.59 -3.10
CA THR A 49 10.53 10.47 -1.93
C THR A 49 10.19 11.90 -2.35
N ASP A 50 10.90 12.45 -3.34
CA ASP A 50 10.54 13.72 -3.98
C ASP A 50 9.59 13.46 -5.16
N LEU A 51 8.37 13.05 -4.87
CA LEU A 51 7.36 12.76 -5.88
C LEU A 51 7.06 13.97 -6.79
N ALA A 52 7.17 15.18 -6.25
CA ALA A 52 6.96 16.39 -7.04
C ALA A 52 7.97 16.57 -8.19
N ALA A 53 9.11 15.85 -8.16
CA ALA A 53 10.10 15.86 -9.24
C ALA A 53 9.74 14.92 -10.41
N LEU A 54 8.54 14.34 -10.44
CA LEU A 54 8.08 13.46 -11.53
C LEU A 54 8.18 14.13 -12.90
N LYS A 55 8.50 13.31 -13.91
CA LYS A 55 8.80 13.75 -15.29
C LYS A 55 7.87 13.16 -16.35
N THR A 56 7.10 12.12 -16.02
CA THR A 56 6.09 11.59 -16.95
C THR A 56 5.22 12.75 -17.43
N SER A 57 5.32 13.07 -18.72
CA SER A 57 4.69 14.26 -19.29
C SER A 57 3.30 13.93 -19.83
N ALA A 58 2.43 14.94 -19.83
CA ALA A 58 1.16 14.90 -20.51
C ALA A 58 0.98 16.22 -21.28
N VAL A 59 1.09 16.15 -22.59
CA VAL A 59 0.98 17.32 -23.48
C VAL A 59 -0.41 17.32 -24.09
N LYS A 60 -1.12 18.43 -23.90
CA LYS A 60 -2.48 18.61 -24.46
C LYS A 60 -2.44 18.71 -25.99
N ASN A 61 -3.23 17.87 -26.65
CA ASN A 61 -3.36 17.81 -28.08
C ASN A 61 -4.85 17.75 -28.48
N GLY A 62 -5.45 18.92 -28.65
CA GLY A 62 -6.88 19.03 -28.92
C GLY A 62 -7.75 18.56 -27.76
N ASP A 63 -8.50 17.47 -27.97
CA ASP A 63 -9.44 16.88 -27.00
C ASP A 63 -8.84 15.80 -26.09
N HIS A 64 -7.53 15.56 -26.18
CA HIS A 64 -6.82 14.56 -25.38
C HIS A 64 -5.43 15.04 -24.94
N TYR A 65 -4.84 14.29 -24.01
CA TYR A 65 -3.41 14.39 -23.64
C TYR A 65 -2.64 13.24 -24.25
N LEU A 66 -1.42 13.54 -24.74
CA LEU A 66 -0.41 12.54 -25.09
C LEU A 66 0.52 12.36 -23.91
N VAL A 67 0.54 11.14 -23.36
CA VAL A 67 1.30 10.82 -22.17
C VAL A 67 2.54 10.04 -22.52
N ASN A 68 3.72 10.50 -22.05
CA ASN A 68 5.01 9.87 -22.25
C ASN A 68 5.80 9.80 -20.95
N GLY A 69 6.37 8.62 -20.66
CA GLY A 69 7.19 8.40 -19.46
C GLY A 69 7.10 6.98 -18.93
N ASN A 70 7.52 6.80 -17.69
CA ASN A 70 7.45 5.51 -17.03
C ASN A 70 7.25 5.66 -15.52
N LYS A 71 6.57 4.68 -14.92
CA LYS A 71 6.37 4.57 -13.48
C LYS A 71 6.90 3.23 -12.97
N VAL A 72 7.28 3.22 -11.70
CA VAL A 72 7.74 2.00 -11.02
C VAL A 72 6.89 1.74 -9.77
N PHE A 73 6.89 0.51 -9.33
CA PHE A 73 6.09 0.05 -8.18
C PHE A 73 4.59 0.24 -8.37
N THR A 74 4.12 0.12 -9.61
CA THR A 74 2.69 0.17 -9.96
C THR A 74 2.05 -1.18 -9.64
N SER A 75 1.73 -1.38 -8.36
CA SER A 75 1.19 -2.64 -7.87
C SER A 75 -0.23 -2.87 -8.39
N GLY A 76 -0.50 -4.11 -8.82
CA GLY A 76 -1.81 -4.51 -9.35
C GLY A 76 -2.08 -4.08 -10.78
N ALA A 77 -1.10 -3.49 -11.50
CA ALA A 77 -1.30 -3.06 -12.89
C ALA A 77 -1.72 -4.21 -13.83
N GLU A 78 -1.33 -5.45 -13.51
CA GLU A 78 -1.67 -6.64 -14.28
C GLU A 78 -3.17 -7.00 -14.28
N GLY A 79 -3.93 -6.46 -13.36
CA GLY A 79 -5.37 -6.68 -13.24
C GLY A 79 -6.19 -5.39 -13.19
N ALA A 80 -5.56 -4.25 -13.49
CA ALA A 80 -6.22 -2.97 -13.48
C ALA A 80 -6.74 -2.58 -14.86
N ASP A 81 -7.95 -2.01 -14.91
CA ASP A 81 -8.53 -1.43 -16.12
C ASP A 81 -7.97 -0.04 -16.39
N TYR A 82 -7.62 0.67 -15.31
CA TYR A 82 -7.19 2.06 -15.36
C TYR A 82 -5.96 2.30 -14.46
N VAL A 83 -5.13 3.25 -14.90
CA VAL A 83 -4.06 3.82 -14.09
C VAL A 83 -4.49 5.21 -13.59
N TRP A 84 -4.52 5.38 -12.29
CA TRP A 84 -4.58 6.66 -11.62
C TRP A 84 -3.20 7.30 -11.68
N LEU A 85 -2.99 8.19 -12.65
CA LEU A 85 -1.67 8.56 -13.13
C LEU A 85 -1.31 10.02 -12.80
N ALA A 86 -0.23 10.22 -12.05
CA ALA A 86 0.34 11.54 -11.83
C ALA A 86 1.29 11.91 -13.00
N VAL A 87 1.02 13.05 -13.61
CA VAL A 87 1.74 13.53 -14.79
C VAL A 87 2.16 15.00 -14.66
N ARG A 88 3.20 15.39 -15.42
CA ARG A 88 3.63 16.77 -15.59
C ARG A 88 2.88 17.39 -16.76
N THR A 89 1.94 18.27 -16.47
CA THR A 89 1.18 19.03 -17.48
C THR A 89 1.78 20.40 -17.75
N ASP A 90 2.51 20.98 -16.79
CA ASP A 90 3.22 22.23 -16.96
C ASP A 90 4.65 22.13 -16.39
N PRO A 91 5.70 22.07 -17.25
CA PRO A 91 7.08 21.99 -16.82
C PRO A 91 7.71 23.32 -16.40
N ASP A 92 7.07 24.47 -16.75
CA ASP A 92 7.65 25.80 -16.63
C ASP A 92 7.33 26.49 -15.29
N VAL A 93 6.54 25.82 -14.44
CA VAL A 93 6.14 26.31 -13.11
C VAL A 93 6.86 25.55 -12.00
N PRO A 94 6.86 26.04 -10.75
CA PRO A 94 7.40 25.30 -9.61
C PRO A 94 6.83 23.88 -9.55
N LYS A 95 7.70 22.89 -9.28
CA LYS A 95 7.42 21.45 -9.43
C LYS A 95 6.09 20.96 -8.84
N HIS A 96 5.61 21.56 -7.75
CA HIS A 96 4.34 21.20 -7.12
C HIS A 96 3.09 21.79 -7.84
N LYS A 97 3.28 22.75 -8.75
CA LYS A 97 2.18 23.49 -9.40
C LYS A 97 1.87 23.01 -10.82
N GLY A 98 2.70 22.16 -11.39
CA GLY A 98 2.54 21.67 -12.77
C GLY A 98 2.18 20.19 -12.85
N ILE A 99 1.53 19.63 -11.83
CA ILE A 99 1.14 18.23 -11.76
C ILE A 99 -0.37 18.11 -11.91
N SER A 100 -0.82 17.15 -12.73
CA SER A 100 -2.21 16.76 -12.87
C SER A 100 -2.39 15.27 -12.60
N ILE A 101 -3.62 14.86 -12.30
CA ILE A 101 -4.02 13.46 -12.23
C ILE A 101 -4.89 13.14 -13.43
N LEU A 102 -4.46 12.14 -14.20
CA LEU A 102 -5.20 11.58 -15.32
C LEU A 102 -5.63 10.13 -15.01
N VAL A 103 -6.77 9.73 -15.57
CA VAL A 103 -7.19 8.32 -15.60
C VAL A 103 -6.86 7.77 -16.98
N ALA A 104 -5.80 6.97 -17.06
CA ALA A 104 -5.35 6.34 -18.30
C ALA A 104 -5.85 4.89 -18.39
N GLU A 105 -6.33 4.48 -19.54
CA GLU A 105 -6.75 3.08 -19.80
C GLU A 105 -5.53 2.17 -19.99
N THR A 106 -5.52 1.01 -19.34
CA THR A 106 -4.44 0.02 -19.52
C THR A 106 -4.53 -0.72 -20.84
N SER A 107 -5.67 -0.62 -21.52
CA SER A 107 -5.92 -1.17 -22.86
C SER A 107 -5.35 -0.32 -24.01
N ASP A 108 -4.88 0.91 -23.73
CA ASP A 108 -4.28 1.76 -24.77
C ASP A 108 -3.01 1.09 -25.32
N PRO A 109 -2.83 1.04 -26.65
CA PRO A 109 -1.68 0.39 -27.28
C PRO A 109 -0.32 1.00 -26.93
N GLY A 110 -0.30 2.26 -26.45
CA GLY A 110 0.90 2.92 -25.94
C GLY A 110 1.27 2.54 -24.51
N PHE A 111 0.38 1.80 -23.80
CA PHE A 111 0.66 1.31 -22.46
C PHE A 111 1.33 -0.05 -22.50
N SER A 112 2.37 -0.23 -21.70
CA SER A 112 2.96 -1.55 -21.48
C SER A 112 3.51 -1.66 -20.05
N MET A 113 3.73 -2.89 -19.58
CA MET A 113 4.24 -3.14 -18.23
C MET A 113 5.18 -4.33 -18.18
N GLY A 114 6.05 -4.33 -17.16
CA GLY A 114 6.93 -5.45 -16.82
C GLY A 114 6.89 -5.76 -15.34
N PRO A 115 6.95 -7.04 -14.93
CA PRO A 115 6.89 -7.43 -13.52
C PRO A 115 8.17 -7.09 -12.79
N ILE A 116 8.02 -6.69 -11.51
CA ILE A 116 9.08 -6.58 -10.51
C ILE A 116 8.74 -7.56 -9.40
N HIS A 117 9.61 -8.56 -9.19
CA HIS A 117 9.47 -9.53 -8.11
C HIS A 117 10.21 -9.02 -6.86
N THR A 118 9.49 -8.85 -5.76
CA THR A 118 10.06 -8.37 -4.51
C THR A 118 10.46 -9.52 -3.58
N VAL A 119 11.30 -9.25 -2.59
CA VAL A 119 11.70 -10.23 -1.58
C VAL A 119 10.50 -10.75 -0.78
N GLY A 120 9.47 -9.92 -0.59
CA GLY A 120 8.22 -10.29 0.08
C GLY A 120 7.26 -11.14 -0.76
N SER A 121 7.71 -11.63 -1.93
CA SER A 121 6.88 -12.38 -2.88
C SER A 121 5.63 -11.62 -3.40
N VAL A 122 5.60 -10.33 -3.18
CA VAL A 122 4.58 -9.44 -3.76
C VAL A 122 5.09 -8.98 -5.12
N ARG A 123 4.29 -9.20 -6.17
CA ARG A 123 4.57 -8.64 -7.47
C ARG A 123 4.14 -7.18 -7.51
N THR A 124 5.03 -6.34 -8.03
CA THR A 124 4.67 -5.00 -8.50
C THR A 124 5.13 -4.84 -9.95
N ASN A 125 4.96 -3.67 -10.55
CA ASN A 125 5.28 -3.51 -11.97
C ASN A 125 6.03 -2.19 -12.22
N VAL A 126 6.85 -2.21 -13.28
CA VAL A 126 7.21 -1.02 -14.02
C VAL A 126 6.16 -0.84 -15.13
N THR A 127 5.71 0.39 -15.36
CA THR A 127 4.74 0.73 -16.41
C THR A 127 5.34 1.79 -17.31
N TYR A 128 5.09 1.65 -18.62
CA TYR A 128 5.60 2.53 -19.67
C TYR A 128 4.44 3.14 -20.42
N TYR A 129 4.61 4.39 -20.78
CA TYR A 129 3.64 5.20 -21.52
C TYR A 129 4.36 5.79 -22.72
N THR A 130 3.93 5.41 -23.93
CA THR A 130 4.48 5.89 -25.21
C THR A 130 3.33 6.40 -26.04
N ASP A 131 3.16 7.72 -26.08
CA ASP A 131 2.06 8.40 -26.74
C ASP A 131 0.67 7.88 -26.35
N VAL A 132 0.51 7.45 -25.07
CA VAL A 132 -0.78 7.02 -24.53
C VAL A 132 -1.77 8.18 -24.63
N LYS A 133 -2.94 7.91 -25.24
CA LYS A 133 -3.99 8.92 -25.46
C LYS A 133 -4.98 8.92 -24.30
N VAL A 134 -4.99 9.99 -23.55
CA VAL A 134 -5.95 10.16 -22.45
C VAL A 134 -6.92 11.29 -22.79
N PRO A 135 -8.23 11.02 -22.91
CA PRO A 135 -9.24 12.06 -23.18
C PRO A 135 -9.17 13.20 -22.15
N ALA A 136 -9.41 14.43 -22.57
CA ALA A 136 -9.28 15.59 -21.69
C ALA A 136 -10.28 15.59 -20.53
N ASP A 137 -11.43 14.92 -20.68
CA ASP A 137 -12.43 14.71 -19.63
C ASP A 137 -12.02 13.65 -18.58
N MET A 138 -10.89 12.95 -18.80
CA MET A 138 -10.31 12.01 -17.87
C MET A 138 -9.31 12.65 -16.87
N ILE A 139 -9.19 13.96 -16.87
CA ILE A 139 -8.46 14.68 -15.82
C ILE A 139 -9.33 14.74 -14.55
N ILE A 140 -8.74 14.44 -13.41
CA ILE A 140 -9.44 14.52 -12.12
C ILE A 140 -9.11 15.84 -11.43
N GLY A 141 -10.16 16.56 -11.07
CA GLY A 141 -10.04 17.91 -10.52
C GLY A 141 -9.61 18.93 -11.58
N GLN A 142 -8.72 19.85 -11.21
CA GLN A 142 -8.24 20.90 -12.11
C GLN A 142 -6.87 20.53 -12.70
N GLU A 143 -6.63 20.92 -13.93
CA GLU A 143 -5.30 20.87 -14.54
C GLU A 143 -4.30 21.62 -13.68
N ASN A 144 -3.11 21.03 -13.48
CA ASN A 144 -2.06 21.54 -12.58
C ASN A 144 -2.42 21.56 -11.07
N GLY A 145 -3.61 21.06 -10.69
CA GLY A 145 -4.08 20.94 -9.31
C GLY A 145 -3.75 19.61 -8.63
N GLY A 146 -3.08 18.69 -9.31
CA GLY A 146 -2.88 17.30 -8.89
C GLY A 146 -2.10 17.14 -7.59
N TRP A 147 -1.18 18.05 -7.26
CA TRP A 147 -0.42 17.96 -6.01
C TRP A 147 -1.31 17.97 -4.75
N ARG A 148 -2.31 18.86 -4.73
CA ARG A 148 -3.26 18.94 -3.61
C ARG A 148 -4.07 17.64 -3.49
N LEU A 149 -4.46 17.07 -4.62
CA LEU A 149 -5.21 15.81 -4.68
C LEU A 149 -4.34 14.65 -4.16
N ILE A 150 -3.08 14.53 -4.63
CA ILE A 150 -2.12 13.51 -4.17
C ILE A 150 -1.93 13.58 -2.65
N THR A 151 -1.68 14.77 -2.10
CA THR A 151 -1.44 14.92 -0.66
C THR A 151 -2.66 14.58 0.18
N SER A 152 -3.87 14.94 -0.26
CA SER A 152 -5.12 14.55 0.39
C SER A 152 -5.32 13.04 0.37
N GLN A 153 -5.09 12.42 -0.80
CA GLN A 153 -5.23 10.98 -0.99
C GLN A 153 -4.25 10.16 -0.13
N LEU A 154 -2.97 10.58 -0.08
CA LEU A 154 -1.96 9.92 0.74
C LEU A 154 -2.27 10.02 2.24
N ASN A 155 -2.96 11.06 2.68
CA ASN A 155 -3.42 11.15 4.08
C ASN A 155 -4.49 10.10 4.38
N HIS A 156 -5.45 9.86 3.48
CA HIS A 156 -6.44 8.80 3.63
C HIS A 156 -5.80 7.41 3.59
N GLU A 157 -4.84 7.20 2.71
CA GLU A 157 -4.10 5.94 2.62
C GLU A 157 -3.37 5.59 3.94
N ARG A 158 -2.73 6.57 4.57
CA ARG A 158 -2.04 6.39 5.87
C ARG A 158 -2.97 5.88 6.96
N VAL A 159 -4.22 6.34 6.98
CA VAL A 159 -5.24 5.84 7.91
C VAL A 159 -5.54 4.36 7.66
N GLY A 160 -5.69 3.96 6.40
CA GLY A 160 -5.89 2.55 6.03
C GLY A 160 -4.69 1.66 6.36
N LEU A 161 -3.47 2.16 6.10
CA LEU A 161 -2.23 1.42 6.36
C LEU A 161 -1.93 1.27 7.87
N ALA A 162 -2.39 2.18 8.71
CA ALA A 162 -2.26 2.05 10.17
C ALA A 162 -2.96 0.80 10.73
N ALA A 163 -3.97 0.28 10.04
CA ALA A 163 -4.65 -0.96 10.40
C ALA A 163 -3.80 -2.23 10.13
N TRP A 164 -2.71 -2.15 9.38
CA TRP A 164 -1.87 -3.33 9.08
C TRP A 164 -1.26 -3.97 10.33
N GLY A 165 -0.95 -3.20 11.36
CA GLY A 165 -0.49 -3.74 12.64
C GLY A 165 -1.46 -4.74 13.29
N VAL A 166 -2.74 -4.70 12.93
CA VAL A 166 -3.75 -5.65 13.45
C VAL A 166 -3.52 -7.08 12.92
N GLN A 167 -2.94 -7.24 11.73
CA GLN A 167 -2.66 -8.58 11.18
C GLN A 167 -1.63 -9.34 12.01
N ALA A 168 -0.72 -8.65 12.67
CA ALA A 168 0.30 -9.25 13.52
C ALA A 168 -0.28 -9.97 14.76
N TRP A 169 -1.51 -9.64 15.19
CA TRP A 169 -2.20 -10.37 16.25
C TRP A 169 -2.41 -11.85 15.91
N LYS A 170 -2.82 -12.13 14.68
CA LYS A 170 -3.01 -13.52 14.22
C LYS A 170 -1.73 -14.33 14.33
N ILE A 171 -0.60 -13.75 13.93
CA ILE A 171 0.70 -14.42 13.97
C ILE A 171 1.15 -14.61 15.42
N PHE A 172 0.93 -13.61 16.27
CA PHE A 172 1.21 -13.69 17.71
C PHE A 172 0.41 -14.83 18.36
N ASP A 173 -0.90 -14.90 18.12
CA ASP A 173 -1.77 -15.95 18.69
C ASP A 173 -1.31 -17.34 18.25
N PHE A 174 -0.91 -17.50 16.99
CA PHE A 174 -0.37 -18.75 16.48
C PHE A 174 0.96 -19.11 17.14
N ALA A 175 1.89 -18.17 17.27
CA ALA A 175 3.18 -18.38 17.91
C ALA A 175 3.03 -18.72 19.41
N LEU A 176 2.12 -18.01 20.11
CA LEU A 176 1.81 -18.26 21.51
C LEU A 176 1.21 -19.67 21.71
N LYS A 177 0.26 -20.07 20.86
CA LYS A 177 -0.32 -21.41 20.87
C LYS A 177 0.76 -22.46 20.61
N TRP A 178 1.58 -22.25 19.57
CA TRP A 178 2.68 -23.16 19.25
C TRP A 178 3.66 -23.33 20.42
N ALA A 179 4.07 -22.25 21.08
CA ALA A 179 4.98 -22.30 22.22
C ALA A 179 4.41 -23.05 23.43
N ARG A 180 3.08 -23.02 23.61
CA ARG A 180 2.39 -23.79 24.66
C ARG A 180 2.28 -25.28 24.38
N GLU A 181 2.16 -25.66 23.12
CA GLU A 181 1.90 -27.03 22.68
C GLU A 181 3.19 -27.82 22.35
N ASN A 182 4.28 -27.12 22.03
CA ASN A 182 5.52 -27.72 21.60
C ASN A 182 6.56 -27.80 22.75
N LYS A 183 7.47 -28.75 22.62
CA LYS A 183 8.55 -29.03 23.59
C LYS A 183 9.91 -28.88 22.94
N THR A 184 10.87 -28.45 23.72
CA THR A 184 12.28 -28.43 23.41
C THR A 184 12.87 -29.84 23.49
N ALA A 185 14.09 -30.04 23.02
CA ALA A 185 14.77 -31.37 23.03
C ALA A 185 14.94 -31.97 24.43
N ASP A 186 14.99 -31.13 25.47
CA ASP A 186 15.04 -31.55 26.88
C ASP A 186 13.64 -31.84 27.49
N GLY A 187 12.58 -31.78 26.67
CA GLY A 187 11.23 -32.16 27.05
C GLY A 187 10.40 -31.09 27.76
N LYS A 188 10.95 -29.89 28.01
CA LYS A 188 10.22 -28.74 28.55
C LYS A 188 9.36 -28.09 27.46
N ARG A 189 8.24 -27.46 27.86
CA ARG A 189 7.47 -26.68 26.90
C ARG A 189 8.26 -25.43 26.48
N VAL A 190 8.15 -25.04 25.23
CA VAL A 190 8.82 -23.84 24.70
C VAL A 190 8.43 -22.60 25.51
N ILE A 191 7.15 -22.49 25.89
CA ILE A 191 6.63 -21.37 26.70
C ILE A 191 7.24 -21.27 28.11
N ASP A 192 7.84 -22.34 28.63
CA ASP A 192 8.44 -22.32 29.98
C ASP A 192 9.85 -21.68 29.98
N ASP A 193 10.42 -21.39 28.82
CA ASP A 193 11.66 -20.62 28.69
C ASP A 193 11.42 -19.13 28.97
N VAL A 194 12.26 -18.53 29.84
CA VAL A 194 12.15 -17.13 30.26
C VAL A 194 12.36 -16.15 29.11
N GLN A 195 13.25 -16.49 28.16
CA GLN A 195 13.47 -15.61 26.99
C GLN A 195 12.26 -15.64 26.06
N VAL A 196 11.64 -16.80 25.85
CA VAL A 196 10.40 -16.94 25.09
C VAL A 196 9.28 -16.11 25.71
N GLN A 197 9.14 -16.17 27.05
CA GLN A 197 8.14 -15.37 27.77
C GLN A 197 8.38 -13.87 27.60
N ARG A 198 9.65 -13.42 27.66
CA ARG A 198 10.02 -12.02 27.45
C ARG A 198 9.68 -11.58 26.03
N ASN A 199 10.08 -12.33 25.02
CA ASN A 199 9.80 -12.00 23.62
C ASN A 199 8.29 -11.90 23.37
N LEU A 200 7.50 -12.84 23.90
CA LEU A 200 6.04 -12.81 23.77
C LEU A 200 5.41 -11.61 24.50
N ALA A 201 5.91 -11.25 25.69
CA ALA A 201 5.44 -10.10 26.43
C ALA A 201 5.77 -8.78 25.71
N GLU A 202 6.95 -8.68 25.12
CA GLU A 202 7.36 -7.53 24.32
C GLU A 202 6.49 -7.38 23.06
N VAL A 203 6.28 -8.47 22.31
CA VAL A 203 5.36 -8.49 21.16
C VAL A 203 3.96 -8.06 21.57
N TYR A 204 3.42 -8.60 22.67
CA TYR A 204 2.11 -8.21 23.16
C TYR A 204 2.03 -6.71 23.48
N SER A 205 3.08 -6.15 24.08
CA SER A 205 3.15 -4.73 24.41
C SER A 205 3.13 -3.84 23.15
N HIS A 206 3.85 -4.24 22.10
CA HIS A 206 3.83 -3.55 20.81
C HIS A 206 2.45 -3.62 20.14
N LEU A 207 1.82 -4.78 20.15
CA LEU A 207 0.49 -4.98 19.58
C LEU A 207 -0.56 -4.12 20.30
N GLU A 208 -0.52 -4.07 21.63
CA GLU A 208 -1.39 -3.20 22.43
C GLU A 208 -1.15 -1.72 22.14
N ALA A 209 0.11 -1.29 22.00
CA ALA A 209 0.42 0.08 21.63
C ALA A 209 -0.21 0.46 20.26
N VAL A 210 -0.04 -0.40 19.25
CA VAL A 210 -0.67 -0.19 17.93
C VAL A 210 -2.20 -0.14 18.04
N ARG A 211 -2.80 -1.03 18.82
CA ARG A 211 -4.25 -1.07 19.04
C ARG A 211 -4.76 0.25 19.66
N VAL A 212 -4.10 0.74 20.70
CA VAL A 212 -4.47 1.99 21.38
C VAL A 212 -4.30 3.19 20.45
N MET A 213 -3.19 3.25 19.70
CA MET A 213 -2.94 4.32 18.73
C MET A 213 -4.02 4.34 17.64
N ASN A 214 -4.42 3.18 17.10
CA ASN A 214 -5.50 3.09 16.12
C ASN A 214 -6.86 3.51 16.69
N ALA A 215 -7.20 3.10 17.92
CA ALA A 215 -8.42 3.54 18.60
C ALA A 215 -8.44 5.06 18.76
N ARG A 216 -7.32 5.66 19.18
CA ARG A 216 -7.19 7.12 19.30
C ARG A 216 -7.35 7.84 17.96
N MET A 217 -6.80 7.27 16.89
CA MET A 217 -7.00 7.81 15.53
C MET A 217 -8.47 7.79 15.12
N GLY A 218 -9.19 6.69 15.41
CA GLY A 218 -10.64 6.61 15.17
C GLY A 218 -11.40 7.73 15.88
N GLU A 219 -11.12 7.94 17.16
CA GLU A 219 -11.73 9.05 17.94
C GLU A 219 -11.44 10.44 17.34
N MET A 220 -10.22 10.67 16.84
CA MET A 220 -9.86 11.95 16.20
C MET A 220 -10.63 12.17 14.91
N LEU A 221 -10.79 11.12 14.09
CA LEU A 221 -11.57 11.18 12.86
C LEU A 221 -13.04 11.46 13.14
N ASP A 222 -13.63 10.78 14.13
CA ASP A 222 -15.03 11.00 14.55
C ASP A 222 -15.28 12.44 15.04
N LYS A 223 -14.29 13.05 15.67
CA LYS A 223 -14.34 14.44 16.12
C LYS A 223 -14.04 15.47 15.03
N GLY A 224 -13.72 15.02 13.83
CA GLY A 224 -13.34 15.89 12.71
C GLY A 224 -12.02 16.63 12.93
N ASP A 225 -11.11 16.09 13.76
CA ASP A 225 -9.77 16.65 13.99
C ASP A 225 -8.77 16.06 12.96
N PRO A 226 -8.47 16.81 11.87
CA PRO A 226 -7.64 16.30 10.79
C PRO A 226 -6.14 16.44 11.06
N ASN A 227 -5.67 16.24 12.30
CA ASN A 227 -4.23 16.34 12.58
C ASN A 227 -3.42 15.34 11.73
N PRO A 228 -2.69 15.79 10.68
CA PRO A 228 -2.01 14.89 9.74
C PRO A 228 -0.75 14.24 10.33
N VAL A 229 -0.28 14.74 11.47
CA VAL A 229 0.94 14.23 12.14
C VAL A 229 0.67 12.87 12.76
N PHE A 230 -0.49 12.70 13.39
CA PHE A 230 -0.80 11.48 14.14
C PHE A 230 -0.94 10.23 13.23
N PRO A 231 -1.68 10.24 12.12
CA PRO A 231 -1.69 9.13 11.16
C PRO A 231 -0.30 8.79 10.61
N SER A 232 0.54 9.81 10.39
CA SER A 232 1.91 9.60 9.94
C SER A 232 2.76 8.90 11.01
N ALA A 233 2.64 9.32 12.27
CA ALA A 233 3.34 8.71 13.40
C ALA A 233 2.92 7.24 13.60
N ILE A 234 1.60 6.95 13.52
CA ILE A 234 1.10 5.59 13.62
C ILE A 234 1.63 4.73 12.47
N LYS A 235 1.59 5.25 11.22
CA LYS A 235 2.12 4.52 10.05
C LYS A 235 3.56 4.14 10.27
N VAL A 236 4.42 5.09 10.66
CA VAL A 236 5.84 4.82 10.91
C VAL A 236 6.00 3.77 12.02
N TYR A 237 5.37 3.99 13.18
CA TYR A 237 5.48 3.04 14.30
C TYR A 237 4.99 1.64 13.91
N SER A 238 3.81 1.52 13.29
CA SER A 238 3.23 0.22 12.94
C SER A 238 4.06 -0.55 11.91
N THR A 239 4.70 0.14 10.95
CA THR A 239 5.52 -0.52 9.93
C THR A 239 6.90 -0.92 10.46
N GLU A 240 7.50 -0.14 11.33
CA GLU A 240 8.77 -0.49 11.98
C GLU A 240 8.59 -1.64 12.98
N VAL A 241 7.54 -1.55 13.82
CA VAL A 241 7.33 -2.53 14.88
C VAL A 241 6.90 -3.90 14.35
N ILE A 242 6.25 -4.00 13.17
CA ILE A 242 5.90 -5.31 12.62
C ILE A 242 7.14 -6.12 12.24
N ILE A 243 8.20 -5.47 11.79
CA ILE A 243 9.49 -6.12 11.51
C ILE A 243 10.06 -6.71 12.80
N GLU A 244 10.04 -5.92 13.88
CA GLU A 244 10.52 -6.35 15.20
C GLU A 244 9.65 -7.48 15.78
N ILE A 245 8.32 -7.37 15.66
CA ILE A 245 7.39 -8.43 16.06
C ILE A 245 7.71 -9.75 15.34
N CYS A 246 7.87 -9.71 14.02
CA CYS A 246 8.21 -10.91 13.26
C CYS A 246 9.54 -11.50 13.74
N ARG A 247 10.57 -10.67 13.97
CA ARG A 247 11.87 -11.11 14.46
C ARG A 247 11.78 -11.78 15.83
N LEU A 248 11.09 -11.17 16.79
CA LEU A 248 10.90 -11.74 18.13
C LEU A 248 10.11 -13.05 18.10
N LEU A 249 9.09 -13.16 17.24
CA LEU A 249 8.32 -14.39 17.08
C LEU A 249 9.14 -15.49 16.36
N MET A 250 10.01 -15.12 15.44
CA MET A 250 10.97 -16.08 14.83
C MET A 250 11.93 -16.64 15.87
N ASP A 251 12.41 -15.81 16.81
CA ASP A 251 13.24 -16.27 17.92
C ASP A 251 12.47 -17.24 18.85
N VAL A 252 11.16 -17.03 19.06
CA VAL A 252 10.30 -17.94 19.84
C VAL A 252 10.20 -19.32 19.18
N ILE A 253 10.04 -19.37 17.86
CA ILE A 253 9.88 -20.61 17.09
C ILE A 253 11.23 -21.26 16.79
N GLY A 254 12.30 -20.47 16.75
CA GLY A 254 13.64 -20.94 16.42
C GLY A 254 13.83 -21.25 14.93
N PRO A 255 14.78 -22.14 14.56
CA PRO A 255 15.16 -22.36 13.16
C PRO A 255 14.03 -22.74 12.21
N ASN A 256 12.98 -23.38 12.71
CA ASN A 256 11.82 -23.77 11.90
C ASN A 256 11.00 -22.56 11.41
N ALA A 257 11.17 -21.38 12.02
CA ALA A 257 10.56 -20.14 11.57
C ALA A 257 11.09 -19.66 10.21
N LEU A 258 12.26 -20.15 9.78
CA LEU A 258 12.88 -19.79 8.50
C LEU A 258 12.41 -20.69 7.34
N VAL A 259 11.57 -21.69 7.62
CA VAL A 259 11.13 -22.65 6.63
C VAL A 259 9.91 -22.10 5.87
N ALA A 260 10.08 -21.95 4.55
CA ALA A 260 9.02 -21.44 3.69
C ALA A 260 7.78 -22.35 3.67
N SER A 261 6.61 -21.77 3.40
CA SER A 261 5.29 -22.46 3.42
C SER A 261 5.20 -23.70 2.51
N SER A 262 6.00 -23.73 1.45
CA SER A 262 6.06 -24.84 0.49
C SER A 262 6.98 -26.00 0.90
N SER A 263 7.67 -25.88 2.05
CA SER A 263 8.71 -26.82 2.48
C SER A 263 8.23 -27.72 3.62
N GLU A 264 8.73 -28.94 3.65
CA GLU A 264 8.53 -29.88 4.77
C GLU A 264 9.13 -29.27 6.05
N GLY A 265 8.39 -29.36 7.16
CA GLY A 265 8.81 -28.81 8.46
C GLY A 265 8.46 -27.32 8.65
N SER A 266 7.74 -26.70 7.73
CA SER A 266 7.26 -25.33 7.95
C SER A 266 6.34 -25.24 9.16
N VAL A 267 6.59 -24.27 10.04
CA VAL A 267 5.75 -23.97 11.21
C VAL A 267 4.80 -22.83 10.87
N LEU A 268 3.59 -22.86 11.43
CA LEU A 268 2.55 -21.86 11.16
C LEU A 268 2.26 -21.69 9.65
N LEU A 269 2.33 -22.80 8.90
CA LEU A 269 2.17 -22.83 7.45
C LEU A 269 3.16 -21.92 6.69
N GLY A 270 4.26 -21.49 7.33
CA GLY A 270 5.22 -20.52 6.78
C GLY A 270 4.72 -19.07 6.79
N ASP A 271 3.58 -18.79 7.43
CA ASP A 271 3.00 -17.44 7.49
C ASP A 271 3.98 -16.44 8.13
N LEU A 272 4.69 -16.83 9.19
CA LEU A 272 5.62 -15.93 9.89
C LEU A 272 6.84 -15.58 9.00
N GLU A 273 7.42 -16.54 8.31
CA GLU A 273 8.53 -16.33 7.36
C GLU A 273 8.08 -15.39 6.23
N HIS A 274 6.91 -15.66 5.69
CA HIS A 274 6.33 -14.84 4.61
C HIS A 274 6.05 -13.42 5.07
N GLU A 275 5.41 -13.22 6.22
CA GLU A 275 5.12 -11.88 6.74
C GLU A 275 6.40 -11.12 7.11
N HIS A 276 7.44 -11.79 7.61
CA HIS A 276 8.72 -11.14 7.86
C HIS A 276 9.33 -10.58 6.56
N ARG A 277 9.40 -11.39 5.48
CA ARG A 277 9.89 -10.91 4.18
C ARG A 277 9.01 -9.82 3.58
N ARG A 278 7.71 -9.86 3.84
CA ARG A 278 6.76 -8.87 3.36
C ARG A 278 6.86 -7.54 4.12
N ALA A 279 7.25 -7.58 5.39
CA ALA A 279 7.40 -6.40 6.23
C ALA A 279 8.70 -5.60 5.94
N LEU A 280 9.72 -6.24 5.34
CA LEU A 280 10.97 -5.59 4.90
C LEU A 280 10.74 -4.67 3.70
#